data_f4d8fe691538f1c5de93593bc362a588
#
_entry.id   f4d8fe691538f1c5de93593bc362a588
#
_cell.length_a   1.000
_cell.length_b   1.000
_cell.length_c   1.000
_cell.angle_alpha   90.00
_cell.angle_beta   90.00
_cell.angle_gamma   90.00
#
_symmetry.space_group_name_H-M   'P 1'
#
loop_
_entity.id
_entity.type
_entity.pdbx_description
1 polymer ?
#
loop_
_entity_poly.entity_id
_entity_poly.type
_entity_poly.pdbx_seq_one_letter_code
_entity_poly.pdbx_strand_id
1 'polypeptide(L)'
;MPQEAFEIVLIEGGLPDLKLACEESASFGVNERLQLLRDRLMQVAPAPQTFDVVMANARALMSCKAPDSAQVVLSRYGPGPGPRRREWLLLSWQAASAALDQERAVLALLRLAEGDLTRLDAEQLVVGLDGQGLPTTRSALDLLAEAQIASGQPDQAVITLLAGRTPGVIAARRLGLAAELLDVMESERSASLIEAALDQAAAAQAWNQAEDLLRLQLGLELARGGSGERPRERLRRLATRLDDRFTLLDLVQDVPGASLERRQQLQQELRSPRAPGGHAALGE
;
A
#
# COMPACT_ATOMS: atom_id res chain seq x y z
N MET A 1 13.19 -27.53 15.66
CA MET A 1 12.92 -28.12 17.01
C MET A 1 12.63 -29.62 16.85
N PRO A 2 13.34 -30.51 17.58
CA PRO A 2 13.03 -31.96 17.64
C PRO A 2 11.61 -32.20 18.16
N GLN A 3 11.04 -33.38 17.88
CA GLN A 3 9.66 -33.70 18.26
C GLN A 3 9.43 -33.69 19.77
N GLU A 4 10.33 -34.31 20.52
CA GLU A 4 10.23 -34.36 21.99
C GLU A 4 10.27 -32.95 22.63
N ALA A 5 11.16 -32.08 22.14
CA ALA A 5 11.24 -30.68 22.60
C ALA A 5 9.98 -29.89 22.24
N PHE A 6 9.38 -30.14 21.08
CA PHE A 6 8.11 -29.52 20.67
C PHE A 6 6.97 -29.91 21.61
N GLU A 7 6.86 -31.19 21.97
CA GLU A 7 5.82 -31.68 22.87
C GLU A 7 5.93 -31.08 24.28
N ILE A 8 7.15 -30.92 24.80
CA ILE A 8 7.40 -30.24 26.07
C ILE A 8 6.94 -28.76 25.98
N VAL A 9 7.33 -28.05 24.94
CA VAL A 9 6.91 -26.65 24.74
C VAL A 9 5.40 -26.52 24.57
N LEU A 10 4.76 -27.46 23.87
CA LEU A 10 3.31 -27.45 23.66
C LEU A 10 2.54 -27.61 24.99
N ILE A 11 3.02 -28.46 25.92
CA ILE A 11 2.35 -28.77 27.18
C ILE A 11 2.70 -27.74 28.26
N GLU A 12 3.99 -27.47 28.45
CA GLU A 12 4.54 -26.73 29.59
C GLU A 12 4.98 -25.29 29.24
N GLY A 13 5.18 -24.98 27.94
CA GLY A 13 5.73 -23.72 27.49
C GLY A 13 4.84 -22.52 27.81
N GLY A 14 5.47 -21.43 28.21
CA GLY A 14 4.85 -20.11 28.35
C GLY A 14 4.62 -19.42 27.01
N LEU A 15 3.96 -18.26 27.03
CA LEU A 15 3.71 -17.48 25.79
C LEU A 15 4.96 -17.18 24.96
N PRO A 16 6.15 -16.85 25.55
CA PRO A 16 7.37 -16.66 24.77
C PRO A 16 7.84 -17.91 24.05
N ASP A 17 7.77 -19.08 24.73
CA ASP A 17 8.21 -20.36 24.17
C ASP A 17 7.28 -20.80 23.03
N LEU A 18 5.97 -20.67 23.25
CA LEU A 18 4.95 -20.94 22.23
C LEU A 18 5.12 -20.03 21.00
N LYS A 19 5.42 -18.73 21.20
CA LYS A 19 5.71 -17.80 20.11
C LYS A 19 6.91 -18.25 19.28
N LEU A 20 8.02 -18.62 19.95
CA LEU A 20 9.23 -19.08 19.26
C LEU A 20 8.95 -20.38 18.47
N ALA A 21 8.20 -21.32 19.06
CA ALA A 21 7.78 -22.53 18.36
C ALA A 21 6.90 -22.24 17.15
N CYS A 22 6.03 -21.21 17.20
CA CYS A 22 5.25 -20.74 16.06
C CYS A 22 6.16 -20.19 14.94
N GLU A 23 7.13 -19.33 15.29
CA GLU A 23 8.07 -18.74 14.34
C GLU A 23 8.87 -19.82 13.60
N GLU A 24 9.39 -20.79 14.35
CA GLU A 24 10.13 -21.91 13.78
C GLU A 24 9.23 -22.80 12.89
N SER A 25 8.06 -23.20 13.39
CA SER A 25 7.12 -24.03 12.62
C SER A 25 6.64 -23.33 11.35
N ALA A 26 6.44 -22.00 11.39
CA ALA A 26 6.06 -21.20 10.24
C ALA A 26 7.19 -21.07 9.21
N SER A 27 8.45 -20.96 9.66
CA SER A 27 9.61 -20.85 8.77
C SER A 27 9.87 -22.15 7.99
N PHE A 28 9.56 -23.31 8.59
CA PHE A 28 9.68 -24.63 7.96
C PHE A 28 8.38 -25.13 7.33
N GLY A 29 7.28 -24.40 7.39
CA GLY A 29 6.00 -24.78 6.81
C GLY A 29 5.32 -25.99 7.46
N VAL A 30 5.58 -26.25 8.77
CA VAL A 30 5.04 -27.42 9.50
C VAL A 30 3.62 -27.11 9.99
N ASN A 31 2.63 -27.25 9.12
CA ASN A 31 1.25 -26.83 9.37
C ASN A 31 0.58 -27.59 10.55
N GLU A 32 0.88 -28.87 10.75
CA GLU A 32 0.32 -29.64 11.86
C GLU A 32 0.76 -29.06 13.21
N ARG A 33 2.04 -28.71 13.36
CA ARG A 33 2.54 -28.06 14.57
C ARG A 33 1.91 -26.69 14.78
N LEU A 34 1.75 -25.91 13.69
CA LEU A 34 1.08 -24.62 13.77
C LEU A 34 -0.34 -24.74 14.29
N GLN A 35 -1.09 -25.76 13.87
CA GLN A 35 -2.45 -25.98 14.35
C GLN A 35 -2.47 -26.30 15.86
N LEU A 36 -1.63 -27.20 16.33
CA LEU A 36 -1.53 -27.54 17.76
C LEU A 36 -1.15 -26.33 18.62
N LEU A 37 -0.20 -25.51 18.14
CA LEU A 37 0.21 -24.29 18.83
C LEU A 37 -0.92 -23.25 18.88
N ARG A 38 -1.69 -23.07 17.80
CA ARG A 38 -2.86 -22.19 17.76
C ARG A 38 -3.90 -22.61 18.79
N ASP A 39 -4.23 -23.90 18.82
CA ASP A 39 -5.21 -24.45 19.77
C ASP A 39 -4.75 -24.23 21.21
N ARG A 40 -3.47 -24.47 21.47
CA ARG A 40 -2.87 -24.22 22.79
C ARG A 40 -2.93 -22.73 23.18
N LEU A 41 -2.55 -21.82 22.27
CA LEU A 41 -2.58 -20.36 22.49
C LEU A 41 -4.01 -19.84 22.75
N MET A 42 -5.01 -20.42 22.11
CA MET A 42 -6.42 -20.07 22.38
C MET A 42 -6.89 -20.52 23.78
N GLN A 43 -6.31 -21.56 24.35
CA GLN A 43 -6.61 -22.10 25.67
C GLN A 43 -5.79 -21.42 26.78
N VAL A 44 -4.61 -20.88 26.45
CA VAL A 44 -3.72 -20.22 27.41
C VAL A 44 -4.41 -18.99 28.00
N ALA A 45 -4.45 -18.94 29.32
CA ALA A 45 -4.99 -17.86 30.11
C ALA A 45 -6.46 -17.49 29.77
N PRO A 46 -7.44 -18.18 30.37
CA PRO A 46 -8.85 -17.79 30.30
C PRO A 46 -9.06 -16.37 30.86
N ALA A 47 -10.15 -15.70 30.42
CA ALA A 47 -10.51 -14.37 30.93
C ALA A 47 -10.78 -14.37 32.46
N PRO A 48 -10.48 -13.27 33.20
CA PRO A 48 -9.95 -12.01 32.71
C PRO A 48 -8.44 -12.04 32.53
N GLN A 49 -7.94 -11.47 31.40
CA GLN A 49 -6.52 -11.36 31.11
C GLN A 49 -6.03 -9.91 31.28
N THR A 50 -4.76 -9.78 31.70
CA THR A 50 -4.12 -8.46 31.72
C THR A 50 -3.78 -8.01 30.29
N PHE A 51 -3.56 -6.71 30.09
CA PHE A 51 -3.14 -6.15 28.82
C PHE A 51 -1.91 -6.86 28.25
N ASP A 52 -0.87 -7.05 29.07
CA ASP A 52 0.40 -7.62 28.63
C ASP A 52 0.24 -9.08 28.16
N VAL A 53 -0.60 -9.85 28.85
CA VAL A 53 -0.91 -11.24 28.49
C VAL A 53 -1.69 -11.30 27.17
N VAL A 54 -2.69 -10.45 26.97
CA VAL A 54 -3.48 -10.38 25.72
C VAL A 54 -2.57 -9.99 24.55
N MET A 55 -1.71 -9.00 24.72
CA MET A 55 -0.80 -8.54 23.68
C MET A 55 0.25 -9.62 23.33
N ALA A 56 0.82 -10.30 24.32
CA ALA A 56 1.79 -11.37 24.11
C ALA A 56 1.15 -12.56 23.37
N ASN A 57 -0.06 -12.96 23.78
CA ASN A 57 -0.80 -14.05 23.16
C ASN A 57 -1.19 -13.72 21.71
N ALA A 58 -1.71 -12.52 21.46
CA ALA A 58 -2.06 -12.08 20.11
C ALA A 58 -0.83 -12.04 19.18
N ARG A 59 0.33 -11.56 19.68
CA ARG A 59 1.59 -11.59 18.91
C ARG A 59 2.05 -13.02 18.61
N ALA A 60 1.92 -13.93 19.57
CA ALA A 60 2.24 -15.36 19.36
C ALA A 60 1.34 -15.97 18.27
N LEU A 61 0.03 -15.67 18.28
CA LEU A 61 -0.90 -16.11 17.25
C LEU A 61 -0.57 -15.51 15.87
N MET A 62 -0.14 -14.26 15.80
CA MET A 62 0.36 -13.67 14.55
C MET A 62 1.60 -14.42 14.03
N SER A 63 2.54 -14.78 14.89
CA SER A 63 3.70 -15.61 14.51
C SER A 63 3.28 -17.01 14.05
N CYS A 64 2.19 -17.55 14.58
CA CYS A 64 1.57 -18.82 14.16
C CYS A 64 0.74 -18.71 12.84
N LYS A 65 0.77 -17.56 12.14
CA LYS A 65 -0.07 -17.30 10.95
C LYS A 65 -1.58 -17.51 11.21
N ALA A 66 -2.04 -17.06 12.38
CA ALA A 66 -3.43 -17.16 12.83
C ALA A 66 -4.01 -15.77 13.18
N PRO A 67 -4.14 -14.85 12.20
CA PRO A 67 -4.59 -13.49 12.46
C PRO A 67 -6.02 -13.41 12.99
N ASP A 68 -6.93 -14.27 12.54
CA ASP A 68 -8.30 -14.33 13.05
C ASP A 68 -8.33 -14.68 14.54
N SER A 69 -7.53 -15.67 14.95
CA SER A 69 -7.39 -16.03 16.36
C SER A 69 -6.78 -14.92 17.19
N ALA A 70 -5.82 -14.17 16.63
CA ALA A 70 -5.26 -12.98 17.28
C ALA A 70 -6.33 -11.90 17.49
N GLN A 71 -7.24 -11.67 16.53
CA GLN A 71 -8.38 -10.77 16.66
C GLN A 71 -9.30 -11.19 17.82
N VAL A 72 -9.61 -12.48 17.93
CA VAL A 72 -10.43 -13.02 19.04
C VAL A 72 -9.77 -12.74 20.38
N VAL A 73 -8.45 -12.96 20.50
CA VAL A 73 -7.70 -12.69 21.73
C VAL A 73 -7.69 -11.20 22.04
N LEU A 74 -7.44 -10.33 21.06
CA LEU A 74 -7.44 -8.87 21.23
C LEU A 74 -8.81 -8.35 21.69
N SER A 75 -9.91 -8.98 21.27
CA SER A 75 -11.25 -8.58 21.69
C SER A 75 -11.55 -8.82 23.19
N ARG A 76 -10.73 -9.63 23.88
CA ARG A 76 -10.89 -9.91 25.31
C ARG A 76 -10.51 -8.73 26.21
N TYR A 77 -9.79 -7.75 25.68
CA TYR A 77 -9.34 -6.58 26.43
C TYR A 77 -9.40 -5.32 25.55
N GLY A 78 -10.10 -4.30 26.04
CA GLY A 78 -10.19 -2.99 25.38
C GLY A 78 -9.54 -1.91 26.26
N PRO A 79 -8.28 -1.50 25.98
CA PRO A 79 -7.61 -0.50 26.80
C PRO A 79 -8.27 0.87 26.69
N GLY A 80 -8.31 1.61 27.79
CA GLY A 80 -8.68 3.02 27.82
C GLY A 80 -7.68 3.88 27.03
N PRO A 81 -7.97 5.20 26.85
CA PRO A 81 -7.08 6.13 26.14
C PRO A 81 -5.64 6.11 26.68
N GLY A 82 -4.68 6.31 25.79
CA GLY A 82 -3.24 6.37 26.11
C GLY A 82 -2.36 5.42 25.31
N PRO A 83 -1.07 5.27 25.67
CA PRO A 83 -0.09 4.49 24.91
C PRO A 83 -0.48 3.02 24.71
N ARG A 84 -1.09 2.39 25.71
CA ARG A 84 -1.57 0.99 25.62
C ARG A 84 -2.67 0.83 24.57
N ARG A 85 -3.56 1.83 24.45
CA ARG A 85 -4.60 1.82 23.41
C ARG A 85 -3.99 1.91 22.02
N ARG A 86 -2.99 2.78 21.83
CA ARG A 86 -2.28 2.90 20.55
C ARG A 86 -1.62 1.56 20.17
N GLU A 87 -0.89 0.93 21.08
CA GLU A 87 -0.24 -0.36 20.83
C GLU A 87 -1.26 -1.46 20.48
N TRP A 88 -2.37 -1.50 21.18
CA TRP A 88 -3.47 -2.43 20.92
C TRP A 88 -4.11 -2.19 19.55
N LEU A 89 -4.34 -0.94 19.15
CA LEU A 89 -4.89 -0.58 17.84
C LEU A 89 -3.95 -0.97 16.71
N LEU A 90 -2.65 -0.77 16.88
CA LEU A 90 -1.65 -1.16 15.88
C LEU A 90 -1.64 -2.68 15.68
N LEU A 91 -1.66 -3.47 16.75
CA LEU A 91 -1.71 -4.92 16.62
C LEU A 91 -3.07 -5.39 16.06
N SER A 92 -4.17 -4.72 16.41
CA SER A 92 -5.49 -5.00 15.85
C SER A 92 -5.53 -4.74 14.35
N TRP A 93 -4.94 -3.61 13.88
CA TRP A 93 -4.80 -3.32 12.47
C TRP A 93 -3.93 -4.37 11.77
N GLN A 94 -2.77 -4.74 12.33
CA GLN A 94 -1.90 -5.77 11.76
C GLN A 94 -2.62 -7.11 11.59
N ALA A 95 -3.37 -7.53 12.62
CA ALA A 95 -4.13 -8.76 12.57
C ALA A 95 -5.27 -8.70 11.54
N ALA A 96 -6.00 -7.57 11.47
CA ALA A 96 -7.05 -7.36 10.48
C ALA A 96 -6.50 -7.38 9.05
N SER A 97 -5.40 -6.67 8.80
CA SER A 97 -4.73 -6.64 7.49
C SER A 97 -4.22 -8.02 7.06
N ALA A 98 -3.64 -8.79 8.00
CA ALA A 98 -3.17 -10.15 7.72
C ALA A 98 -4.32 -11.15 7.48
N ALA A 99 -5.50 -10.90 8.06
CA ALA A 99 -6.73 -11.66 7.83
C ALA A 99 -7.49 -11.20 6.57
N LEU A 100 -7.05 -10.14 5.90
CA LEU A 100 -7.76 -9.46 4.81
C LEU A 100 -9.14 -8.90 5.23
N ASP A 101 -9.34 -8.66 6.53
CA ASP A 101 -10.53 -8.03 7.09
C ASP A 101 -10.40 -6.51 7.00
N GLN A 102 -10.75 -5.97 5.83
CA GLN A 102 -10.60 -4.55 5.53
C GLN A 102 -11.46 -3.66 6.45
N GLU A 103 -12.65 -4.11 6.82
CA GLU A 103 -13.54 -3.35 7.69
C GLU A 103 -12.93 -3.14 9.07
N ARG A 104 -12.37 -4.20 9.67
CA ARG A 104 -11.66 -4.08 10.95
C ARG A 104 -10.37 -3.28 10.84
N ALA A 105 -9.65 -3.40 9.73
CA ALA A 105 -8.47 -2.58 9.47
C ALA A 105 -8.83 -1.09 9.43
N VAL A 106 -9.89 -0.69 8.71
CA VAL A 106 -10.43 0.66 8.67
C VAL A 106 -10.79 1.15 10.08
N LEU A 107 -11.55 0.35 10.85
CA LEU A 107 -11.97 0.72 12.20
C LEU A 107 -10.76 0.95 13.13
N ALA A 108 -9.73 0.12 13.05
CA ALA A 108 -8.53 0.27 13.87
C ALA A 108 -7.79 1.57 13.55
N LEU A 109 -7.60 1.89 12.25
CA LEU A 109 -6.91 3.11 11.81
C LEU A 109 -7.73 4.38 12.10
N LEU A 110 -9.05 4.37 11.91
CA LEU A 110 -9.92 5.49 12.29
C LEU A 110 -9.87 5.78 13.80
N ARG A 111 -9.84 4.74 14.63
CA ARG A 111 -9.66 4.91 16.08
C ARG A 111 -8.27 5.42 16.45
N LEU A 112 -7.24 5.07 15.68
CA LEU A 112 -5.88 5.60 15.84
C LEU A 112 -5.81 7.09 15.49
N ALA A 113 -6.60 7.55 14.51
CA ALA A 113 -6.72 8.96 14.13
C ALA A 113 -7.34 9.84 15.24
N GLU A 114 -8.13 9.26 16.15
CA GLU A 114 -8.84 9.98 17.23
C GLU A 114 -9.66 11.19 16.73
N GLY A 115 -10.28 11.05 15.55
CA GLY A 115 -11.09 12.09 14.91
C GLY A 115 -10.33 13.08 14.03
N ASP A 116 -8.99 13.03 13.99
CA ASP A 116 -8.18 13.87 13.13
C ASP A 116 -7.34 13.02 12.17
N LEU A 117 -7.81 12.88 10.92
CA LEU A 117 -7.12 12.09 9.88
C LEU A 117 -5.71 12.61 9.58
N THR A 118 -5.44 13.90 9.78
CA THR A 118 -4.11 14.47 9.50
C THR A 118 -3.01 13.87 10.38
N ARG A 119 -3.35 13.32 11.53
CA ARG A 119 -2.41 12.63 12.42
C ARG A 119 -1.85 11.35 11.80
N LEU A 120 -2.65 10.69 10.95
CA LEU A 120 -2.23 9.47 10.26
C LEU A 120 -1.22 9.74 9.14
N ASP A 121 -1.13 10.97 8.65
CA ASP A 121 -0.19 11.33 7.59
C ASP A 121 1.29 11.19 8.03
N ALA A 122 1.59 11.59 9.25
CA ALA A 122 2.92 11.46 9.84
C ALA A 122 3.19 10.07 10.46
N GLU A 123 2.14 9.28 10.71
CA GLU A 123 2.25 7.97 11.35
C GLU A 123 2.73 6.93 10.35
N GLN A 124 3.96 6.41 10.55
CA GLN A 124 4.55 5.40 9.68
C GLN A 124 4.37 4.01 10.28
N LEU A 125 3.70 3.12 9.55
CA LEU A 125 3.43 1.75 9.97
C LEU A 125 4.29 0.76 9.18
N VAL A 126 4.85 -0.22 9.90
CA VAL A 126 5.61 -1.31 9.25
C VAL A 126 4.64 -2.24 8.54
N VAL A 127 4.83 -2.40 7.23
CA VAL A 127 4.00 -3.24 6.36
C VAL A 127 4.71 -4.53 5.92
N GLY A 128 6.01 -4.62 6.13
CA GLY A 128 6.80 -5.79 5.75
C GLY A 128 8.29 -5.57 5.93
N LEU A 129 9.07 -6.48 5.38
CA LEU A 129 10.52 -6.37 5.29
C LEU A 129 10.91 -6.32 3.81
N ASP A 130 11.95 -5.57 3.49
CA ASP A 130 12.53 -5.55 2.16
C ASP A 130 13.40 -6.79 1.89
N GLY A 131 14.00 -6.86 0.69
CA GLY A 131 14.88 -7.97 0.30
C GLY A 131 16.18 -8.08 1.13
N GLN A 132 16.47 -7.08 1.97
CA GLN A 132 17.61 -7.06 2.90
C GLN A 132 17.18 -7.29 4.35
N GLY A 133 15.88 -7.52 4.59
CA GLY A 133 15.30 -7.73 5.92
C GLY A 133 15.08 -6.45 6.72
N LEU A 134 15.14 -5.27 6.07
CA LEU A 134 14.86 -4.00 6.73
C LEU A 134 13.36 -3.70 6.71
N PRO A 135 12.81 -3.07 7.77
CA PRO A 135 11.39 -2.72 7.81
C PRO A 135 11.00 -1.74 6.70
N THR A 136 10.00 -2.12 5.91
CA THR A 136 9.32 -1.19 4.99
C THR A 136 8.17 -0.54 5.70
N THR A 137 8.07 0.78 5.59
CA THR A 137 7.00 1.55 6.23
C THR A 137 6.14 2.28 5.22
N ARG A 138 4.89 2.51 5.59
CA ARG A 138 3.92 3.30 4.81
C ARG A 138 3.12 4.20 5.75
N SER A 139 2.67 5.35 5.23
CA SER A 139 1.78 6.23 5.98
C SER A 139 0.48 5.52 6.36
N ALA A 140 0.08 5.63 7.62
CA ALA A 140 -1.20 5.09 8.09
C ALA A 140 -2.41 5.70 7.33
N LEU A 141 -2.28 6.94 6.84
CA LEU A 141 -3.29 7.59 6.02
C LEU A 141 -3.48 6.87 4.68
N ASP A 142 -2.38 6.50 4.00
CA ASP A 142 -2.44 5.77 2.74
C ASP A 142 -3.02 4.36 2.94
N LEU A 143 -2.63 3.69 4.03
CA LEU A 143 -3.15 2.37 4.38
C LEU A 143 -4.65 2.41 4.73
N LEU A 144 -5.13 3.49 5.37
CA LEU A 144 -6.54 3.69 5.62
C LEU A 144 -7.33 3.87 4.31
N ALA A 145 -6.84 4.71 3.42
CA ALA A 145 -7.49 4.93 2.12
C ALA A 145 -7.57 3.62 1.30
N GLU A 146 -6.50 2.84 1.26
CA GLU A 146 -6.49 1.54 0.58
C GLU A 146 -7.50 0.54 1.18
N ALA A 147 -7.55 0.45 2.51
CA ALA A 147 -8.52 -0.41 3.18
C ALA A 147 -9.98 0.05 2.94
N GLN A 148 -10.23 1.36 2.87
CA GLN A 148 -11.53 1.92 2.51
C GLN A 148 -11.92 1.59 1.07
N ILE A 149 -11.00 1.71 0.11
CA ILE A 149 -11.25 1.30 -1.28
C ILE A 149 -11.58 -0.19 -1.34
N ALA A 150 -10.77 -1.03 -0.69
CA ALA A 150 -10.95 -2.48 -0.68
C ALA A 150 -12.24 -2.93 0.03
N SER A 151 -12.77 -2.13 0.98
CA SER A 151 -14.06 -2.37 1.65
C SER A 151 -15.25 -1.72 0.94
N GLY A 152 -15.07 -1.16 -0.27
CA GLY A 152 -16.14 -0.56 -1.06
C GLY A 152 -16.60 0.82 -0.54
N GLN A 153 -15.71 1.57 0.09
CA GLN A 153 -15.97 2.92 0.64
C GLN A 153 -15.16 4.02 -0.09
N PRO A 154 -15.29 4.16 -1.43
CA PRO A 154 -14.46 5.10 -2.20
C PRO A 154 -14.65 6.56 -1.78
N ASP A 155 -15.87 6.98 -1.38
CA ASP A 155 -16.13 8.33 -0.88
C ASP A 155 -15.28 8.67 0.35
N GLN A 156 -15.19 7.74 1.28
CA GLN A 156 -14.39 7.90 2.49
C GLN A 156 -12.90 7.91 2.16
N ALA A 157 -12.46 7.08 1.21
CA ALA A 157 -11.09 7.06 0.74
C ALA A 157 -10.66 8.41 0.14
N VAL A 158 -11.53 9.05 -0.65
CA VAL A 158 -11.27 10.41 -1.18
C VAL A 158 -11.05 11.40 -0.04
N ILE A 159 -11.94 11.41 0.96
CA ILE A 159 -11.80 12.30 2.13
C ILE A 159 -10.47 12.05 2.85
N THR A 160 -10.12 10.78 3.04
CA THR A 160 -8.87 10.36 3.68
C THR A 160 -7.65 10.84 2.90
N LEU A 161 -7.60 10.58 1.58
CA LEU A 161 -6.49 11.01 0.72
C LEU A 161 -6.29 12.53 0.74
N LEU A 162 -7.39 13.30 0.71
CA LEU A 162 -7.37 14.76 0.72
C LEU A 162 -7.04 15.34 2.10
N ALA A 163 -7.09 14.57 3.18
CA ALA A 163 -6.65 15.00 4.51
C ALA A 163 -5.12 15.06 4.65
N GLY A 164 -4.36 14.43 3.75
CA GLY A 164 -2.90 14.42 3.76
C GLY A 164 -2.32 15.82 3.57
N ARG A 165 -1.25 16.13 4.31
CA ARG A 165 -0.55 17.41 4.27
C ARG A 165 0.88 17.32 3.75
N THR A 166 1.43 16.12 3.62
CA THR A 166 2.77 15.89 3.09
C THR A 166 2.84 16.31 1.62
N PRO A 167 3.63 17.33 1.24
CA PRO A 167 3.66 17.87 -0.12
C PRO A 167 4.50 17.00 -1.09
N GLY A 168 4.54 17.40 -2.34
CA GLY A 168 5.40 16.81 -3.36
C GLY A 168 4.85 15.49 -3.91
N VAL A 169 5.72 14.49 -4.09
CA VAL A 169 5.37 13.19 -4.73
C VAL A 169 4.22 12.49 -4.00
N ILE A 170 4.19 12.56 -2.67
CA ILE A 170 3.14 11.92 -1.87
C ILE A 170 1.80 12.62 -2.13
N ALA A 171 1.76 13.95 -2.10
CA ALA A 171 0.56 14.71 -2.44
C ALA A 171 0.11 14.44 -3.88
N ALA A 172 1.04 14.44 -4.84
CA ALA A 172 0.74 14.17 -6.24
C ALA A 172 0.06 12.81 -6.43
N ARG A 173 0.59 11.76 -5.81
CA ARG A 173 0.01 10.42 -5.87
C ARG A 173 -1.39 10.36 -5.23
N ARG A 174 -1.56 10.96 -4.05
CA ARG A 174 -2.85 10.99 -3.34
C ARG A 174 -3.92 11.75 -4.11
N LEU A 175 -3.57 12.90 -4.65
CA LEU A 175 -4.48 13.71 -5.46
C LEU A 175 -4.86 12.99 -6.77
N GLY A 176 -3.90 12.31 -7.41
CA GLY A 176 -4.16 11.49 -8.58
C GLY A 176 -5.14 10.34 -8.30
N LEU A 177 -4.92 9.59 -7.22
CA LEU A 177 -5.83 8.52 -6.81
C LEU A 177 -7.21 9.06 -6.41
N ALA A 178 -7.27 10.17 -5.69
CA ALA A 178 -8.55 10.81 -5.35
C ALA A 178 -9.31 11.29 -6.61
N ALA A 179 -8.59 11.78 -7.63
CA ALA A 179 -9.17 12.17 -8.89
C ALA A 179 -9.76 10.99 -9.67
N GLU A 180 -9.05 9.85 -9.69
CA GLU A 180 -9.51 8.60 -10.31
C GLU A 180 -10.79 8.08 -9.64
N LEU A 181 -10.82 8.05 -8.30
CA LEU A 181 -12.01 7.65 -7.54
C LEU A 181 -13.20 8.58 -7.80
N LEU A 182 -12.96 9.89 -7.84
CA LEU A 182 -14.00 10.87 -8.13
C LEU A 182 -14.49 10.80 -9.59
N ASP A 183 -13.66 10.37 -10.52
CA ASP A 183 -14.07 10.15 -11.90
C ASP A 183 -15.08 9.01 -12.02
N VAL A 184 -14.81 7.91 -11.35
CA VAL A 184 -15.75 6.76 -11.26
C VAL A 184 -17.10 7.19 -10.67
N MET A 185 -17.10 8.20 -9.79
CA MET A 185 -18.31 8.79 -9.19
C MET A 185 -18.90 9.95 -10.02
N GLU A 186 -18.44 10.15 -11.26
CA GLU A 186 -18.89 11.19 -12.19
C GLU A 186 -18.76 12.62 -11.64
N SER A 187 -17.78 12.85 -10.76
CA SER A 187 -17.56 14.16 -10.14
C SER A 187 -16.75 15.10 -11.04
N GLU A 188 -17.23 16.33 -11.23
CA GLU A 188 -16.49 17.37 -11.98
C GLU A 188 -15.18 17.78 -11.30
N ARG A 189 -14.99 17.48 -10.03
CA ARG A 189 -13.77 17.79 -9.27
C ARG A 189 -12.55 16.96 -9.68
N SER A 190 -12.74 15.84 -10.35
CA SER A 190 -11.66 14.95 -10.82
C SER A 190 -10.60 15.73 -11.62
N ALA A 191 -11.01 16.51 -12.62
CA ALA A 191 -10.10 17.26 -13.47
C ALA A 191 -9.24 18.28 -12.69
N SER A 192 -9.83 19.00 -11.74
CA SER A 192 -9.11 19.98 -10.93
C SER A 192 -8.08 19.32 -9.99
N LEU A 193 -8.37 18.12 -9.47
CA LEU A 193 -7.43 17.39 -8.64
C LEU A 193 -6.24 16.85 -9.44
N ILE A 194 -6.45 16.44 -10.70
CA ILE A 194 -5.33 16.03 -11.56
C ILE A 194 -4.39 17.21 -11.82
N GLU A 195 -4.91 18.40 -12.11
CA GLU A 195 -4.06 19.58 -12.29
C GLU A 195 -3.29 19.91 -11.00
N ALA A 196 -3.93 19.86 -9.84
CA ALA A 196 -3.25 20.04 -8.56
C ALA A 196 -2.18 18.95 -8.30
N ALA A 197 -2.44 17.71 -8.70
CA ALA A 197 -1.47 16.61 -8.61
C ALA A 197 -0.25 16.86 -9.49
N LEU A 198 -0.47 17.35 -10.73
CA LEU A 198 0.60 17.70 -11.65
C LEU A 198 1.45 18.86 -11.14
N ASP A 199 0.84 19.86 -10.50
CA ASP A 199 1.57 20.95 -9.86
C ASP A 199 2.47 20.45 -8.73
N GLN A 200 1.98 19.51 -7.89
CA GLN A 200 2.77 18.88 -6.83
C GLN A 200 3.93 18.03 -7.39
N ALA A 201 3.69 17.27 -8.45
CA ALA A 201 4.72 16.47 -9.10
C ALA A 201 5.80 17.37 -9.74
N ALA A 202 5.40 18.44 -10.41
CA ALA A 202 6.31 19.41 -11.03
C ALA A 202 7.17 20.13 -9.98
N ALA A 203 6.56 20.60 -8.88
CA ALA A 203 7.27 21.25 -7.78
C ALA A 203 8.32 20.35 -7.13
N ALA A 204 8.05 19.04 -7.07
CA ALA A 204 8.97 18.02 -6.58
C ALA A 204 9.94 17.50 -7.63
N GLN A 205 9.88 17.97 -8.88
CA GLN A 205 10.63 17.45 -10.04
C GLN A 205 10.43 15.94 -10.25
N ALA A 206 9.29 15.40 -9.85
CA ALA A 206 8.93 13.99 -9.94
C ALA A 206 8.32 13.71 -11.35
N TRP A 207 9.17 13.71 -12.37
CA TRP A 207 8.73 13.66 -13.77
C TRP A 207 8.04 12.36 -14.14
N ASN A 208 8.46 11.23 -13.57
CA ASN A 208 7.77 9.95 -13.76
C ASN A 208 6.34 10.00 -13.22
N GLN A 209 6.15 10.62 -12.03
CA GLN A 209 4.81 10.81 -11.45
C GLN A 209 3.97 11.78 -12.29
N ALA A 210 4.58 12.84 -12.86
CA ALA A 210 3.90 13.74 -13.77
C ALA A 210 3.46 13.04 -15.06
N GLU A 211 4.27 12.13 -15.57
CA GLU A 211 3.94 11.31 -16.73
C GLU A 211 2.74 10.38 -16.46
N ASP A 212 2.76 9.67 -15.33
CA ASP A 212 1.65 8.81 -14.92
C ASP A 212 0.33 9.60 -14.77
N LEU A 213 0.40 10.79 -14.17
CA LEU A 213 -0.76 11.69 -14.05
C LEU A 213 -1.29 12.20 -15.38
N LEU A 214 -0.40 12.50 -16.33
CA LEU A 214 -0.82 12.90 -17.69
C LEU A 214 -1.45 11.73 -18.46
N ARG A 215 -0.97 10.50 -18.26
CA ARG A 215 -1.58 9.29 -18.81
C ARG A 215 -2.97 9.05 -18.20
N LEU A 216 -3.08 9.21 -16.87
CA LEU A 216 -4.37 9.15 -16.19
C LEU A 216 -5.34 10.20 -16.76
N GLN A 217 -4.91 11.47 -16.86
CA GLN A 217 -5.73 12.55 -17.45
C GLN A 217 -6.19 12.21 -18.86
N LEU A 218 -5.28 11.69 -19.70
CA LEU A 218 -5.60 11.27 -21.06
C LEU A 218 -6.67 10.16 -21.07
N GLY A 219 -6.48 9.14 -20.25
CA GLY A 219 -7.43 8.02 -20.14
C GLY A 219 -8.83 8.48 -19.73
N LEU A 220 -8.92 9.34 -18.72
CA LEU A 220 -10.19 9.87 -18.20
C LEU A 220 -10.90 10.77 -19.22
N GLU A 221 -10.16 11.64 -19.93
CA GLU A 221 -10.74 12.48 -20.99
C GLU A 221 -11.28 11.62 -22.15
N LEU A 222 -10.55 10.59 -22.57
CA LEU A 222 -10.99 9.69 -23.65
C LEU A 222 -12.22 8.86 -23.22
N ALA A 223 -12.25 8.36 -21.99
CA ALA A 223 -13.38 7.61 -21.44
C ALA A 223 -14.67 8.44 -21.43
N ARG A 224 -14.57 9.75 -21.25
CA ARG A 224 -15.69 10.70 -21.29
C ARG A 224 -16.03 11.17 -22.73
N GLY A 225 -15.40 10.63 -23.77
CA GLY A 225 -15.59 11.02 -25.16
C GLY A 225 -14.90 12.31 -25.56
N GLY A 226 -13.98 12.81 -24.76
CA GLY A 226 -13.13 13.96 -25.07
C GLY A 226 -12.04 13.59 -26.09
N SER A 227 -11.38 14.62 -26.68
CA SER A 227 -10.31 14.41 -27.67
C SER A 227 -8.99 13.93 -27.08
N GLY A 228 -8.75 14.18 -25.79
CA GLY A 228 -7.47 13.93 -25.12
C GLY A 228 -6.29 14.69 -25.72
N GLU A 229 -6.54 15.73 -26.56
CA GLU A 229 -5.49 16.46 -27.27
C GLU A 229 -4.54 17.19 -26.32
N ARG A 230 -5.10 17.87 -25.31
CA ARG A 230 -4.31 18.65 -24.34
C ARG A 230 -3.38 17.76 -23.49
N PRO A 231 -3.83 16.69 -22.83
CA PRO A 231 -2.92 15.83 -22.06
C PRO A 231 -1.93 15.07 -22.97
N ARG A 232 -2.33 14.69 -24.18
CA ARG A 232 -1.43 14.06 -25.16
C ARG A 232 -0.30 14.99 -25.57
N GLU A 233 -0.59 16.26 -25.81
CA GLU A 233 0.43 17.25 -26.16
C GLU A 233 1.39 17.53 -24.98
N ARG A 234 0.86 17.64 -23.75
CA ARG A 234 1.68 17.80 -22.54
C ARG A 234 2.60 16.59 -22.32
N LEU A 235 2.06 15.39 -22.48
CA LEU A 235 2.81 14.13 -22.35
C LEU A 235 3.92 14.05 -23.41
N ARG A 236 3.63 14.42 -24.67
CA ARG A 236 4.62 14.47 -25.73
C ARG A 236 5.75 15.45 -25.43
N ARG A 237 5.45 16.62 -24.91
CA ARG A 237 6.47 17.63 -24.53
C ARG A 237 7.33 17.12 -23.38
N LEU A 238 6.73 16.48 -22.39
CA LEU A 238 7.45 15.90 -21.26
C LEU A 238 8.38 14.77 -21.74
N ALA A 239 7.87 13.80 -22.49
CA ALA A 239 8.63 12.69 -23.05
C ALA A 239 9.79 13.16 -23.94
N THR A 240 9.56 14.21 -24.76
CA THR A 240 10.64 14.79 -25.57
C THR A 240 11.74 15.40 -24.71
N ARG A 241 11.36 16.10 -23.63
CA ARG A 241 12.32 16.73 -22.71
C ARG A 241 13.14 15.70 -21.91
N LEU A 242 12.53 14.55 -21.61
CA LEU A 242 13.17 13.46 -20.86
C LEU A 242 13.90 12.45 -21.76
N ASP A 243 13.84 12.63 -23.08
CA ASP A 243 14.31 11.66 -24.09
C ASP A 243 13.64 10.29 -23.94
N ASP A 244 12.37 10.26 -23.49
CA ASP A 244 11.61 9.03 -23.32
C ASP A 244 11.02 8.57 -24.67
N ARG A 245 11.79 7.76 -25.36
CA ARG A 245 11.45 7.21 -26.69
C ARG A 245 10.29 6.22 -26.62
N PHE A 246 10.09 5.55 -25.49
CA PHE A 246 8.99 4.60 -25.31
C PHE A 246 7.65 5.32 -25.30
N THR A 247 7.52 6.34 -24.47
CA THR A 247 6.30 7.17 -24.42
C THR A 247 6.03 7.88 -25.73
N LEU A 248 7.08 8.40 -26.42
CA LEU A 248 6.91 8.99 -27.75
C LEU A 248 6.41 7.99 -28.78
N LEU A 249 6.88 6.72 -28.76
CA LEU A 249 6.40 5.67 -29.66
C LEU A 249 4.93 5.33 -29.38
N ASP A 250 4.57 5.18 -28.12
CA ASP A 250 3.21 4.90 -27.67
C ASP A 250 2.22 5.95 -28.19
N LEU A 251 2.55 7.23 -27.96
CA LEU A 251 1.73 8.36 -28.43
C LEU A 251 1.57 8.44 -29.95
N VAL A 252 2.56 7.95 -30.72
CA VAL A 252 2.49 7.88 -32.19
C VAL A 252 1.64 6.73 -32.66
N GLN A 253 1.59 5.63 -31.91
CA GLN A 253 0.75 4.46 -32.25
C GLN A 253 -0.74 4.75 -32.11
N ASP A 254 -1.12 5.58 -31.15
CA ASP A 254 -2.51 5.91 -30.83
C ASP A 254 -3.14 6.92 -31.83
N VAL A 255 -2.35 7.54 -32.71
CA VAL A 255 -2.87 8.53 -33.66
C VAL A 255 -3.14 7.89 -35.02
N PRO A 256 -4.40 7.82 -35.47
CA PRO A 256 -4.71 7.39 -36.83
C PRO A 256 -4.04 8.32 -37.85
N GLY A 257 -3.22 7.73 -38.75
CA GLY A 257 -2.51 8.50 -39.79
C GLY A 257 -1.14 9.04 -39.36
N ALA A 258 -0.64 8.69 -38.17
CA ALA A 258 0.74 9.00 -37.79
C ALA A 258 1.74 8.41 -38.80
N SER A 259 2.80 9.20 -39.12
CA SER A 259 3.75 8.81 -40.14
C SER A 259 4.43 7.49 -39.79
N LEU A 260 4.31 6.53 -40.68
CA LEU A 260 4.91 5.18 -40.56
C LEU A 260 6.43 5.27 -40.34
N GLU A 261 7.05 6.25 -40.99
CA GLU A 261 8.47 6.57 -40.90
C GLU A 261 8.88 6.94 -39.49
N ARG A 262 8.14 7.81 -38.82
CA ARG A 262 8.43 8.24 -37.44
C ARG A 262 8.30 7.07 -36.47
N ARG A 263 7.29 6.21 -36.63
CA ARG A 263 7.11 4.99 -35.84
C ARG A 263 8.28 4.04 -36.03
N GLN A 264 8.67 3.77 -37.27
CA GLN A 264 9.81 2.90 -37.60
C GLN A 264 11.12 3.44 -37.03
N GLN A 265 11.33 4.74 -37.13
CA GLN A 265 12.51 5.41 -36.57
C GLN A 265 12.56 5.21 -35.03
N LEU A 266 11.50 5.50 -34.30
CA LEU A 266 11.45 5.32 -32.84
C LEU A 266 11.64 3.85 -32.42
N GLN A 267 11.05 2.89 -33.17
CA GLN A 267 11.26 1.48 -32.91
C GLN A 267 12.72 1.08 -33.15
N GLN A 268 13.37 1.64 -34.15
CA GLN A 268 14.78 1.38 -34.48
C GLN A 268 15.67 1.98 -33.37
N GLU A 269 15.41 3.21 -32.94
CA GLU A 269 16.11 3.86 -31.83
C GLU A 269 16.02 3.05 -30.53
N LEU A 270 14.84 2.49 -30.20
CA LEU A 270 14.66 1.64 -29.03
C LEU A 270 15.40 0.30 -29.10
N ARG A 271 15.62 -0.23 -30.28
CA ARG A 271 16.36 -1.50 -30.50
C ARG A 271 17.88 -1.31 -30.61
N SER A 272 18.34 -0.09 -30.86
CA SER A 272 19.75 0.21 -30.96
C SER A 272 20.46 0.13 -29.61
N PRO A 273 21.72 -0.37 -29.54
CA PRO A 273 22.48 -0.31 -28.32
C PRO A 273 22.64 1.14 -27.87
N ARG A 274 22.49 1.38 -26.57
CA ARG A 274 22.65 2.72 -26.00
C ARG A 274 24.02 2.87 -25.39
N ALA A 275 24.62 4.04 -25.54
CA ALA A 275 25.80 4.42 -24.78
C ALA A 275 25.50 4.46 -23.26
N PRO A 276 26.53 4.31 -22.38
CA PRO A 276 26.36 4.55 -20.94
C PRO A 276 25.77 5.94 -20.72
N GLY A 277 24.59 6.01 -20.06
CA GLY A 277 23.83 7.26 -19.91
C GLY A 277 22.52 7.30 -20.69
N GLY A 278 22.19 6.26 -21.46
CA GLY A 278 20.87 6.08 -22.08
C GLY A 278 20.70 6.71 -23.46
N HIS A 279 21.75 7.31 -24.03
CA HIS A 279 21.72 7.81 -25.40
C HIS A 279 21.97 6.69 -26.42
N ALA A 280 21.39 6.81 -27.63
CA ALA A 280 21.69 5.91 -28.72
C ALA A 280 23.17 5.99 -29.05
N ALA A 281 23.86 4.85 -29.19
CA ALA A 281 25.22 4.85 -29.71
C ALA A 281 25.21 5.44 -31.12
N LEU A 282 25.96 6.52 -31.36
CA LEU A 282 26.18 7.03 -32.69
C LEU A 282 26.98 5.93 -33.38
N GLY A 283 26.43 5.34 -34.45
CA GLY A 283 27.11 4.37 -35.28
C GLY A 283 28.39 5.00 -35.84
N GLU A 284 29.53 4.33 -35.64
CA GLU A 284 30.78 4.66 -36.32
C GLU A 284 30.67 4.38 -37.83
#